data_ed8c9b38ad7be788b5f379777905417a
#
_entry.id   ed8c9b38ad7be788b5f379777905417a
#
_cell.length_a   1.000
_cell.length_b   1.000
_cell.length_c   1.000
_cell.angle_alpha   90.00
_cell.angle_beta   90.00
_cell.angle_gamma   90.00
#
_symmetry.space_group_name_H-M   'P 1'
#
loop_
_entity.id
_entity.type
_entity.pdbx_description
1 polymer ?
#
loop_
_entity_poly.entity_id
_entity_poly.type
_entity_poly.pdbx_seq_one_letter_code
_entity_poly.pdbx_strand_id
1 'polypeptide(L)'
;MEKKATRIVLASAIVAGAAAAPLAGAGAAVAQDAATGHASFAKCQACHAVGPGAKNKLGPELNGLADRQAGATAGYQYSPALKSAGFTWDQSTFADFMQNPRTKVPGNKMAFAGMRDQSEIASLWAYLSHFNADGSSK
;
A
#
# COMPACT_ATOMS: atom_id res chain seq x y z
N MET A 1 -57.63 -30.34 58.37
CA MET A 1 -56.99 -28.99 58.24
C MET A 1 -55.70 -29.15 57.47
N GLU A 2 -55.78 -28.99 56.13
CA GLU A 2 -54.61 -29.13 55.20
C GLU A 2 -54.05 -27.74 54.91
N LYS A 3 -52.77 -27.58 55.27
CA LYS A 3 -52.03 -26.37 54.90
C LYS A 3 -51.38 -26.57 53.52
N LYS A 4 -51.94 -25.91 52.51
CA LYS A 4 -51.36 -25.87 51.18
C LYS A 4 -50.11 -24.99 51.24
N ALA A 5 -48.94 -25.61 50.94
CA ALA A 5 -47.68 -24.90 50.79
C ALA A 5 -47.57 -24.40 49.32
N THR A 6 -47.57 -23.09 49.14
CA THR A 6 -47.35 -22.43 47.86
C THR A 6 -45.85 -22.44 47.56
N ARG A 7 -45.46 -23.14 46.52
CA ARG A 7 -44.07 -23.10 45.99
C ARG A 7 -43.90 -21.87 45.10
N ILE A 8 -43.09 -20.95 45.54
CA ILE A 8 -42.63 -19.83 44.74
C ILE A 8 -41.49 -20.33 43.84
N VAL A 9 -41.74 -20.34 42.55
CA VAL A 9 -40.70 -20.64 41.52
C VAL A 9 -40.04 -19.32 41.20
N LEU A 10 -38.80 -19.12 41.65
CA LEU A 10 -37.95 -18.03 41.17
C LEU A 10 -37.44 -18.37 39.79
N ALA A 11 -37.92 -17.67 38.76
CA ALA A 11 -37.37 -17.69 37.43
C ALA A 11 -36.09 -16.83 37.39
N SER A 12 -34.94 -17.47 37.32
CA SER A 12 -33.67 -16.77 37.07
C SER A 12 -33.59 -16.35 35.64
N ALA A 13 -33.71 -15.07 35.35
CA ALA A 13 -33.46 -14.50 34.03
C ALA A 13 -31.93 -14.44 33.78
N ILE A 14 -31.45 -15.27 32.89
CA ILE A 14 -30.08 -15.19 32.39
C ILE A 14 -30.04 -14.06 31.36
N VAL A 15 -29.45 -12.93 31.72
CA VAL A 15 -29.13 -11.85 30.78
C VAL A 15 -27.88 -12.26 30.03
N ALA A 16 -28.06 -12.72 28.80
CA ALA A 16 -26.97 -12.94 27.86
C ALA A 16 -26.44 -11.57 27.40
N GLY A 17 -25.38 -11.11 28.00
CA GLY A 17 -24.63 -9.94 27.57
C GLY A 17 -23.95 -10.24 26.23
N ALA A 18 -24.48 -9.72 25.12
CA ALA A 18 -23.79 -9.73 23.84
C ALA A 18 -22.61 -8.75 23.93
N ALA A 19 -21.40 -9.28 24.09
CA ALA A 19 -20.18 -8.51 23.97
C ALA A 19 -20.01 -8.11 22.49
N ALA A 20 -20.31 -6.86 22.16
CA ALA A 20 -19.98 -6.29 20.86
C ALA A 20 -18.44 -6.15 20.77
N ALA A 21 -17.80 -7.01 20.01
CA ALA A 21 -16.39 -6.85 19.68
C ALA A 21 -16.22 -5.61 18.77
N PRO A 22 -15.27 -4.72 19.08
CA PRO A 22 -15.02 -3.58 18.19
C PRO A 22 -14.44 -4.08 16.87
N LEU A 23 -15.10 -3.74 15.76
CA LEU A 23 -14.58 -3.89 14.40
C LEU A 23 -13.47 -2.83 14.16
N ALA A 24 -12.37 -2.94 14.88
CA ALA A 24 -11.22 -2.07 14.72
C ALA A 24 -10.08 -2.87 14.05
N GLY A 25 -10.00 -2.86 12.76
CA GLY A 25 -8.91 -3.59 12.14
C GLY A 25 -8.43 -3.04 10.79
N ALA A 26 -9.32 -2.74 9.87
CA ALA A 26 -8.92 -2.41 8.51
C ALA A 26 -8.24 -1.04 8.36
N GLY A 27 -8.72 -0.02 9.06
CA GLY A 27 -8.17 1.34 8.95
C GLY A 27 -6.79 1.49 9.58
N ALA A 28 -6.52 0.80 10.67
CA ALA A 28 -5.22 0.86 11.35
C ALA A 28 -4.11 0.15 10.55
N ALA A 29 -4.41 -0.97 9.90
CA ALA A 29 -3.47 -1.68 9.06
C ALA A 29 -3.04 -0.85 7.86
N VAL A 30 -3.98 -0.21 7.16
CA VAL A 30 -3.68 0.65 5.99
C VAL A 30 -2.86 1.86 6.39
N ALA A 31 -3.17 2.50 7.53
CA ALA A 31 -2.40 3.65 8.02
C ALA A 31 -0.96 3.26 8.41
N GLN A 32 -0.77 2.09 9.00
CA GLN A 32 0.56 1.58 9.37
C GLN A 32 1.38 1.24 8.13
N ASP A 33 0.78 0.63 7.12
CA ASP A 33 1.44 0.31 5.85
C ASP A 33 1.89 1.58 5.12
N ALA A 34 1.06 2.62 5.07
CA ALA A 34 1.42 3.90 4.46
C ALA A 34 2.56 4.62 5.19
N ALA A 35 2.58 4.59 6.54
CA ALA A 35 3.66 5.18 7.33
C ALA A 35 4.98 4.43 7.13
N THR A 36 4.94 3.09 7.12
CA THR A 36 6.09 2.24 6.82
C THR A 36 6.58 2.47 5.38
N GLY A 37 5.65 2.58 4.43
CA GLY A 37 5.96 2.89 3.02
C GLY A 37 6.62 4.26 2.85
N HIS A 38 6.18 5.28 3.59
CA HIS A 38 6.83 6.59 3.62
C HIS A 38 8.28 6.50 4.11
N ALA A 39 8.52 5.76 5.19
CA ALA A 39 9.87 5.53 5.71
C ALA A 39 10.75 4.79 4.68
N SER A 40 10.19 3.77 4.01
CA SER A 40 10.90 3.04 2.95
C SER A 40 11.21 3.90 1.74
N PHE A 41 10.34 4.88 1.41
CA PHE A 41 10.55 5.82 0.31
C PHE A 41 11.78 6.71 0.51
N ALA A 42 12.27 6.87 1.74
CA ALA A 42 13.52 7.59 2.01
C ALA A 42 14.70 7.06 1.19
N LYS A 43 14.73 5.76 0.90
CA LYS A 43 15.75 5.11 0.04
C LYS A 43 15.66 5.55 -1.43
N CYS A 44 14.53 6.11 -1.85
CA CYS A 44 14.22 6.48 -3.22
C CYS A 44 14.33 7.99 -3.47
N GLN A 45 14.29 8.81 -2.41
CA GLN A 45 14.19 10.28 -2.48
C GLN A 45 15.38 10.96 -3.15
N ALA A 46 16.54 10.33 -3.15
CA ALA A 46 17.70 10.86 -3.86
C ALA A 46 17.43 11.00 -5.38
N CYS A 47 16.66 10.06 -5.93
CA CYS A 47 16.40 9.97 -7.37
C CYS A 47 14.95 10.26 -7.76
N HIS A 48 13.99 10.10 -6.87
CA HIS A 48 12.57 10.24 -7.15
C HIS A 48 11.91 11.28 -6.23
N ALA A 49 10.76 11.78 -6.65
CA ALA A 49 9.89 12.63 -5.86
C ALA A 49 8.44 12.14 -5.98
N VAL A 50 7.62 12.41 -4.97
CA VAL A 50 6.18 12.16 -4.94
C VAL A 50 5.50 13.25 -4.11
N GLY A 51 4.23 13.49 -4.34
CA GLY A 51 3.44 14.51 -3.66
C GLY A 51 3.27 15.80 -4.44
N PRO A 52 2.61 16.83 -3.86
CA PRO A 52 2.36 18.08 -4.54
C PRO A 52 3.66 18.77 -5.01
N GLY A 53 3.69 19.15 -6.29
CA GLY A 53 4.85 19.81 -6.88
C GLY A 53 6.06 18.91 -7.16
N ALA A 54 5.93 17.60 -7.04
CA ALA A 54 6.98 16.66 -7.39
C ALA A 54 7.45 16.86 -8.84
N LYS A 55 8.75 16.77 -9.05
CA LYS A 55 9.38 16.92 -10.36
C LYS A 55 10.31 15.75 -10.66
N ASN A 56 10.54 15.49 -11.94
CA ASN A 56 11.58 14.57 -12.38
C ASN A 56 12.94 15.04 -11.83
N LYS A 57 13.70 14.06 -11.36
CA LYS A 57 15.07 14.21 -10.85
C LYS A 57 15.99 13.28 -11.67
N LEU A 58 16.91 12.59 -11.02
CA LEU A 58 17.68 11.53 -11.64
C LEU A 58 16.80 10.37 -12.12
N GLY A 59 15.70 10.12 -11.40
CA GLY A 59 14.57 9.28 -11.79
C GLY A 59 13.30 10.10 -12.05
N PRO A 60 12.25 9.48 -12.62
CA PRO A 60 10.96 10.15 -12.82
C PRO A 60 10.27 10.46 -11.49
N GLU A 61 9.39 11.46 -11.50
CA GLU A 61 8.43 11.61 -10.42
C GLU A 61 7.46 10.43 -10.38
N LEU A 62 6.91 10.11 -9.22
CA LEU A 62 6.11 8.90 -9.00
C LEU A 62 4.64 9.15 -8.68
N ASN A 63 4.13 10.37 -8.89
CA ASN A 63 2.71 10.68 -8.74
C ASN A 63 1.86 9.87 -9.72
N GLY A 64 0.72 9.37 -9.25
CA GLY A 64 -0.18 8.59 -10.11
C GLY A 64 0.47 7.30 -10.65
N LEU A 65 1.36 6.67 -9.89
CA LEU A 65 2.06 5.47 -10.34
C LEU A 65 1.09 4.30 -10.58
N ALA A 66 0.08 4.13 -9.72
CA ALA A 66 -0.92 3.09 -9.90
C ALA A 66 -1.69 3.32 -11.22
N ASP A 67 -1.82 2.26 -11.99
CA ASP A 67 -2.47 2.22 -13.31
C ASP A 67 -1.74 3.04 -14.40
N ARG A 68 -0.56 3.60 -14.12
CA ARG A 68 0.26 4.28 -15.13
C ARG A 68 1.08 3.27 -15.93
N GLN A 69 1.13 3.45 -17.24
CA GLN A 69 1.98 2.64 -18.12
C GLN A 69 3.46 2.85 -17.80
N ALA A 70 4.25 1.80 -17.82
CA ALA A 70 5.69 1.87 -17.66
C ALA A 70 6.31 2.80 -18.72
N GLY A 71 7.24 3.65 -18.31
CA GLY A 71 7.90 4.57 -19.23
C GLY A 71 7.09 5.80 -19.66
N ALA A 72 5.94 6.09 -19.03
CA ALA A 72 4.99 7.10 -19.51
C ALA A 72 5.04 8.47 -18.78
N THR A 73 5.90 8.65 -17.75
CA THR A 73 5.98 9.97 -17.08
C THR A 73 6.45 11.05 -18.06
N ALA A 74 5.67 12.13 -18.13
CA ALA A 74 5.95 13.25 -19.00
C ALA A 74 7.31 13.90 -18.70
N GLY A 75 8.04 14.26 -19.75
CA GLY A 75 9.31 14.99 -19.63
C GLY A 75 10.48 14.19 -19.06
N TYR A 76 10.32 12.89 -18.77
CA TYR A 76 11.43 12.06 -18.32
C TYR A 76 12.02 11.21 -19.44
N GLN A 77 13.35 11.15 -19.51
CA GLN A 77 14.08 10.36 -20.52
C GLN A 77 14.30 8.92 -20.01
N TYR A 78 13.34 8.04 -20.29
CA TYR A 78 13.46 6.61 -19.98
C TYR A 78 14.45 5.87 -20.88
N SER A 79 14.92 4.71 -20.40
CA SER A 79 15.60 3.74 -21.29
C SER A 79 14.63 3.20 -22.35
N PRO A 80 15.12 2.84 -23.53
CA PRO A 80 14.29 2.15 -24.53
C PRO A 80 13.61 0.90 -23.98
N ALA A 81 14.31 0.14 -23.13
CA ALA A 81 13.77 -1.05 -22.48
C ALA A 81 12.54 -0.76 -21.62
N LEU A 82 12.55 0.32 -20.82
CA LEU A 82 11.40 0.65 -19.98
C LEU A 82 10.24 1.27 -20.78
N LYS A 83 10.54 2.02 -21.85
CA LYS A 83 9.52 2.53 -22.78
C LYS A 83 8.77 1.42 -23.51
N SER A 84 9.45 0.33 -23.85
CA SER A 84 8.88 -0.82 -24.56
C SER A 84 8.46 -1.97 -23.65
N ALA A 85 8.48 -1.78 -22.32
CA ALA A 85 8.18 -2.83 -21.35
C ALA A 85 6.73 -3.35 -21.43
N GLY A 86 5.78 -2.52 -21.89
CA GLY A 86 4.42 -2.94 -22.27
C GLY A 86 3.50 -3.29 -21.11
N PHE A 87 3.88 -3.01 -19.85
CA PHE A 87 3.03 -3.25 -18.70
C PHE A 87 2.58 -1.94 -18.04
N THR A 88 1.50 -2.05 -17.27
CA THR A 88 0.99 -1.00 -16.39
C THR A 88 1.42 -1.30 -14.96
N TRP A 89 1.71 -0.25 -14.18
CA TRP A 89 2.09 -0.40 -12.79
C TRP A 89 0.89 -0.80 -11.94
N ASP A 90 0.94 -1.99 -11.38
CA ASP A 90 0.09 -2.51 -10.33
C ASP A 90 0.95 -3.08 -9.21
N GLN A 91 0.33 -3.58 -8.14
CA GLN A 91 1.07 -4.12 -7.00
C GLN A 91 2.01 -5.27 -7.38
N SER A 92 1.59 -6.14 -8.29
CA SER A 92 2.38 -7.31 -8.71
C SER A 92 3.57 -6.91 -9.58
N THR A 93 3.33 -6.11 -10.62
CA THR A 93 4.39 -5.63 -11.51
C THR A 93 5.40 -4.75 -10.78
N PHE A 94 4.92 -3.94 -9.82
CA PHE A 94 5.78 -3.16 -8.94
C PHE A 94 6.64 -4.04 -8.05
N ALA A 95 6.05 -5.07 -7.43
CA ALA A 95 6.78 -6.00 -6.56
C ALA A 95 7.88 -6.73 -7.34
N ASP A 96 7.59 -7.26 -8.51
CA ASP A 96 8.58 -7.90 -9.37
C ASP A 96 9.72 -6.96 -9.75
N PHE A 97 9.39 -5.72 -10.12
CA PHE A 97 10.39 -4.72 -10.49
C PHE A 97 11.24 -4.32 -9.29
N MET A 98 10.65 -4.11 -8.11
CA MET A 98 11.37 -3.73 -6.90
C MET A 98 12.25 -4.84 -6.36
N GLN A 99 11.90 -6.11 -6.56
CA GLN A 99 12.77 -7.24 -6.20
C GLN A 99 14.05 -7.27 -7.03
N ASN A 100 13.93 -7.08 -8.33
CA ASN A 100 15.08 -7.06 -9.24
C ASN A 100 14.76 -6.29 -10.53
N PRO A 101 15.01 -4.97 -10.55
CA PRO A 101 14.69 -4.14 -11.72
C PRO A 101 15.36 -4.61 -13.00
N ARG A 102 16.58 -5.13 -12.92
CA ARG A 102 17.34 -5.59 -14.09
C ARG A 102 16.81 -6.90 -14.67
N THR A 103 16.27 -7.77 -13.82
CA THR A 103 15.63 -9.01 -14.28
C THR A 103 14.24 -8.73 -14.88
N LYS A 104 13.45 -7.87 -14.23
CA LYS A 104 12.10 -7.52 -14.70
C LYS A 104 12.14 -6.75 -16.03
N VAL A 105 13.08 -5.81 -16.15
CA VAL A 105 13.27 -4.99 -17.37
C VAL A 105 14.76 -4.93 -17.70
N PRO A 106 15.29 -5.92 -18.44
CA PRO A 106 16.69 -5.90 -18.86
C PRO A 106 16.97 -4.66 -19.71
N GLY A 107 18.04 -3.94 -19.40
CA GLY A 107 18.41 -2.69 -20.07
C GLY A 107 17.73 -1.43 -19.51
N ASN A 108 16.97 -1.53 -18.40
CA ASN A 108 16.57 -0.33 -17.67
C ASN A 108 17.79 0.36 -17.06
N LYS A 109 17.71 1.69 -16.89
CA LYS A 109 18.83 2.51 -16.37
C LYS A 109 18.74 2.85 -14.88
N MET A 110 17.76 2.31 -14.14
CA MET A 110 17.61 2.53 -12.71
C MET A 110 18.76 1.86 -11.97
N ALA A 111 19.56 2.66 -11.26
CA ALA A 111 20.70 2.18 -10.48
C ALA A 111 20.25 1.72 -9.08
N PHE A 112 19.52 0.62 -9.03
CA PHE A 112 18.97 0.04 -7.80
C PHE A 112 19.12 -1.48 -7.80
N ALA A 113 19.64 -2.03 -6.69
CA ALA A 113 19.95 -3.46 -6.59
C ALA A 113 18.71 -4.34 -6.32
N GLY A 114 17.61 -3.72 -5.90
CA GLY A 114 16.39 -4.42 -5.50
C GLY A 114 16.17 -4.47 -4.00
N MET A 115 14.95 -4.84 -3.61
CA MET A 115 14.50 -5.07 -2.24
C MET A 115 14.13 -6.54 -2.07
N ARG A 116 14.44 -7.14 -0.92
CA ARG A 116 14.13 -8.55 -0.63
C ARG A 116 12.90 -8.73 0.25
N ASP A 117 12.60 -7.74 1.08
CA ASP A 117 11.47 -7.79 2.00
C ASP A 117 10.16 -7.46 1.27
N GLN A 118 9.32 -8.48 1.12
CA GLN A 118 8.02 -8.37 0.45
C GLN A 118 7.06 -7.44 1.20
N SER A 119 7.13 -7.41 2.52
CA SER A 119 6.26 -6.54 3.32
C SER A 119 6.66 -5.08 3.16
N GLU A 120 7.97 -4.79 3.07
CA GLU A 120 8.48 -3.46 2.79
C GLU A 120 8.08 -2.99 1.37
N ILE A 121 8.17 -3.88 0.36
CA ILE A 121 7.72 -3.59 -1.01
C ILE A 121 6.22 -3.29 -1.05
N ALA A 122 5.40 -4.08 -0.35
CA ALA A 122 3.96 -3.86 -0.29
C ALA A 122 3.60 -2.53 0.39
N SER A 123 4.28 -2.19 1.48
CA SER A 123 4.09 -0.91 2.18
C SER A 123 4.52 0.28 1.31
N LEU A 124 5.63 0.15 0.58
CA LEU A 124 6.08 1.16 -0.37
C LEU A 124 5.07 1.37 -1.51
N TRP A 125 4.49 0.28 -2.04
CA TRP A 125 3.41 0.36 -3.02
C TRP A 125 2.17 1.06 -2.45
N ALA A 126 1.73 0.71 -1.24
CA ALA A 126 0.60 1.34 -0.57
C ALA A 126 0.81 2.85 -0.44
N TYR A 127 2.01 3.28 -0.04
CA TYR A 127 2.38 4.70 0.04
C TYR A 127 2.34 5.40 -1.32
N LEU A 128 3.00 4.85 -2.34
CA LEU A 128 3.09 5.47 -3.66
C LEU A 128 1.75 5.49 -4.40
N SER A 129 0.95 4.44 -4.29
CA SER A 129 -0.37 4.34 -4.93
C SER A 129 -1.40 5.29 -4.33
N HIS A 130 -1.10 5.88 -3.16
CA HIS A 130 -1.96 6.87 -2.49
C HIS A 130 -1.96 8.24 -3.19
N PHE A 131 -1.02 8.51 -4.07
CA PHE A 131 -0.93 9.80 -4.75
C PHE A 131 -1.62 9.77 -6.12
N ASN A 132 -2.43 10.80 -6.38
CA ASN A 132 -2.97 11.10 -7.71
C ASN A 132 -1.88 11.63 -8.64
N ALA A 133 -2.17 11.74 -9.94
CA ALA A 133 -1.23 12.25 -10.94
C ALA A 133 -0.77 13.70 -10.68
N ASP A 134 -1.60 14.50 -10.02
CA ASP A 134 -1.26 15.87 -9.59
C ASP A 134 -0.49 15.96 -8.28
N GLY A 135 -0.24 14.82 -7.64
CA GLY A 135 0.44 14.70 -6.35
C GLY A 135 -0.44 14.88 -5.12
N SER A 136 -1.74 15.14 -5.29
CA SER A 136 -2.67 15.14 -4.16
C SER A 136 -2.85 13.72 -3.60
N SER A 137 -3.16 13.63 -2.31
CA SER A 137 -3.51 12.35 -1.69
C SER A 137 -4.92 11.90 -2.11
N LYS A 138 -5.10 10.59 -2.28
CA LYS A 138 -6.41 9.95 -2.47
C LYS A 138 -7.19 9.89 -1.17
#